data_689f6a9b02c103ebdb9a99debc9c564e
#
_entry.id   689f6a9b02c103ebdb9a99debc9c564e
#
_cell.length_a   1.000
_cell.length_b   1.000
_cell.length_c   1.000
_cell.angle_alpha   90.00
_cell.angle_beta   90.00
_cell.angle_gamma   90.00
#
_symmetry.space_group_name_H-M   'P 1'
#
loop_
_entity.id
_entity.type
_entity.pdbx_description
1 polymer ?
#
loop_
_entity_poly.entity_id
_entity_poly.type
_entity_poly.pdbx_seq_one_letter_code
_entity_poly.pdbx_strand_id
1 'polypeptide(L)'
;MNKWVLILFVLFFIACKKDNGKAINNVDDPVTFISAVDISNYPEISITNPNFYDANGVQKDFLTVIKESGVNTIRIRLWVNPSTPHSGLNEVKQFSETLKAKGFKIWLTVHYSDTWADPGHQITPQNWQGLNFSTLQDSVENYTRKIATEIQPEFIQIGNEINTGFLHPNGDIVNNYAQFIALMNRAISTVRLHAPNTKIMLHYAGLDGSDWFFDKVKNLDYDLMGLSYYPIWHGKSIDSLKSKMNLLSRTYNKKIVIAETAYPFTLGWNDWTNNIVGLNEQLILPDFPATALGQKNFIKKIRTITQEIELGYGFCYWGGELIAWKGNQSTQGSPWENQALFDFQNRAQPVLTEFKLP
;
A
#
# COMPACT_ATOMS: atom_id res chain seq x y z
N MET A 1 -40.08 11.91 -88.40
CA MET A 1 -38.86 12.58 -87.94
C MET A 1 -38.88 12.50 -86.42
N ASN A 2 -38.28 11.43 -85.90
CA ASN A 2 -38.28 11.18 -84.46
C ASN A 2 -36.98 11.75 -83.87
N LYS A 3 -37.11 12.67 -82.87
CA LYS A 3 -35.99 13.17 -82.09
C LYS A 3 -35.94 12.36 -80.81
N TRP A 4 -34.87 11.62 -80.65
CA TRP A 4 -34.53 10.91 -79.41
C TRP A 4 -33.80 11.91 -78.46
N VAL A 5 -34.35 12.12 -77.24
CA VAL A 5 -33.72 12.87 -76.18
C VAL A 5 -33.01 11.86 -75.29
N LEU A 6 -31.68 11.96 -75.26
CA LEU A 6 -30.79 11.17 -74.37
C LEU A 6 -30.74 11.84 -73.00
N ILE A 7 -31.30 11.23 -71.96
CA ILE A 7 -31.21 11.68 -70.59
C ILE A 7 -30.00 10.98 -69.99
N LEU A 8 -28.96 11.79 -69.65
CA LEU A 8 -27.77 11.34 -69.00
C LEU A 8 -28.04 11.32 -67.48
N PHE A 9 -28.09 10.15 -66.84
CA PHE A 9 -28.16 9.99 -65.42
C PHE A 9 -26.73 10.09 -64.86
N VAL A 10 -26.43 11.18 -64.15
CA VAL A 10 -25.17 11.33 -63.34
C VAL A 10 -25.41 10.70 -61.97
N LEU A 11 -24.83 9.53 -61.73
CA LEU A 11 -24.80 8.90 -60.43
C LEU A 11 -23.70 9.56 -59.58
N PHE A 12 -24.13 10.33 -58.56
CA PHE A 12 -23.25 10.79 -57.51
C PHE A 12 -22.96 9.65 -56.51
N PHE A 13 -21.76 9.09 -56.57
CA PHE A 13 -21.26 8.24 -55.50
C PHE A 13 -20.88 9.11 -54.30
N ILE A 14 -21.72 9.10 -53.24
CA ILE A 14 -21.35 9.61 -51.94
C ILE A 14 -20.44 8.58 -51.29
N ALA A 15 -19.13 8.82 -51.30
CA ALA A 15 -18.15 8.06 -50.55
C ALA A 15 -18.28 8.44 -49.06
N CYS A 16 -18.98 7.61 -48.27
CA CYS A 16 -18.86 7.66 -46.82
C CYS A 16 -17.43 7.31 -46.42
N LYS A 17 -16.65 8.30 -45.98
CA LYS A 17 -15.41 8.08 -45.24
C LYS A 17 -15.79 7.36 -43.96
N LYS A 18 -15.44 6.08 -43.86
CA LYS A 18 -15.40 5.37 -42.59
C LYS A 18 -14.29 6.00 -41.74
N ASP A 19 -14.69 6.79 -40.73
CA ASP A 19 -13.79 7.15 -39.64
C ASP A 19 -13.36 5.85 -38.95
N ASN A 20 -12.12 5.46 -39.20
CA ASN A 20 -11.44 4.48 -38.37
C ASN A 20 -11.21 5.10 -37.00
N GLY A 21 -12.25 5.17 -36.20
CA GLY A 21 -12.09 5.34 -34.75
C GLY A 21 -11.13 4.24 -34.28
N LYS A 22 -9.90 4.63 -33.92
CA LYS A 22 -9.02 3.78 -33.14
C LYS A 22 -9.83 3.36 -31.92
N ALA A 23 -10.30 2.12 -31.91
CA ALA A 23 -10.71 1.46 -30.69
C ALA A 23 -9.49 1.57 -29.77
N ILE A 24 -9.59 2.40 -28.74
CA ILE A 24 -8.71 2.34 -27.59
C ILE A 24 -9.05 0.98 -26.99
N ASN A 25 -8.30 -0.03 -27.39
CA ASN A 25 -8.24 -1.28 -26.65
C ASN A 25 -7.63 -0.91 -25.30
N ASN A 26 -8.48 -0.54 -24.36
CA ASN A 26 -8.17 -0.76 -22.96
C ASN A 26 -8.06 -2.27 -22.82
N VAL A 27 -6.87 -2.80 -23.08
CA VAL A 27 -6.49 -4.08 -22.53
C VAL A 27 -6.46 -3.81 -21.03
N ASP A 28 -7.58 -4.06 -20.35
CA ASP A 28 -7.61 -4.21 -18.91
C ASP A 28 -6.57 -5.28 -18.61
N ASP A 29 -5.41 -4.84 -18.12
CA ASP A 29 -4.39 -5.72 -17.56
C ASP A 29 -5.14 -6.61 -16.55
N PRO A 30 -5.12 -7.94 -16.69
CA PRO A 30 -5.96 -8.79 -15.85
C PRO A 30 -5.76 -8.39 -14.42
N VAL A 31 -6.85 -7.97 -13.77
CA VAL A 31 -6.85 -7.39 -12.41
C VAL A 31 -6.10 -8.34 -11.49
N THR A 32 -4.80 -8.12 -11.35
CA THR A 32 -3.98 -8.96 -10.47
C THR A 32 -4.24 -8.53 -9.05
N PHE A 33 -4.93 -9.37 -8.29
CA PHE A 33 -5.15 -9.18 -6.86
C PHE A 33 -3.82 -8.91 -6.15
N ILE A 34 -3.74 -7.84 -5.35
CA ILE A 34 -2.54 -7.50 -4.60
C ILE A 34 -2.37 -8.49 -3.44
N SER A 35 -1.27 -9.22 -3.45
CA SER A 35 -0.80 -10.07 -2.38
C SER A 35 0.53 -9.50 -1.91
N ALA A 36 0.49 -8.58 -0.94
CA ALA A 36 1.62 -7.74 -0.59
C ALA A 36 2.17 -8.00 0.82
N VAL A 37 3.44 -7.66 0.99
CA VAL A 37 4.11 -7.57 2.29
C VAL A 37 4.85 -6.24 2.37
N ASP A 38 4.69 -5.52 3.48
CA ASP A 38 5.56 -4.39 3.84
C ASP A 38 6.82 -4.94 4.50
N ILE A 39 7.96 -4.62 3.89
CA ILE A 39 9.29 -5.00 4.36
C ILE A 39 10.23 -3.81 4.39
N SER A 40 9.71 -2.68 4.82
CA SER A 40 10.41 -1.39 4.83
C SER A 40 11.70 -1.39 5.66
N ASN A 41 11.80 -2.28 6.67
CA ASN A 41 12.99 -2.40 7.50
C ASN A 41 13.98 -3.45 6.99
N TYR A 42 13.64 -4.21 5.95
CA TYR A 42 14.52 -5.27 5.44
C TYR A 42 15.92 -4.78 5.04
N PRO A 43 16.12 -3.60 4.41
CA PRO A 43 17.46 -3.09 4.14
C PRO A 43 18.32 -2.99 5.40
N GLU A 44 17.77 -2.46 6.52
CA GLU A 44 18.47 -2.36 7.81
C GLU A 44 18.71 -3.75 8.43
N ILE A 45 17.71 -4.61 8.42
CA ILE A 45 17.80 -5.99 8.96
C ILE A 45 18.83 -6.81 8.20
N SER A 46 18.87 -6.70 6.89
CA SER A 46 19.77 -7.50 6.03
C SER A 46 21.26 -7.25 6.31
N ILE A 47 21.63 -6.07 6.84
CA ILE A 47 23.02 -5.75 7.24
C ILE A 47 23.50 -6.70 8.34
N THR A 48 22.61 -7.23 9.18
CA THR A 48 22.96 -8.18 10.26
C THR A 48 23.14 -9.62 9.75
N ASN A 49 22.94 -9.86 8.45
CA ASN A 49 23.08 -11.15 7.78
C ASN A 49 22.31 -12.31 8.44
N PRO A 50 21.01 -12.16 8.75
CA PRO A 50 20.24 -13.24 9.34
C PRO A 50 20.06 -14.39 8.35
N ASN A 51 20.18 -15.63 8.82
CA ASN A 51 19.85 -16.81 8.03
C ASN A 51 18.34 -17.00 8.01
N PHE A 52 17.74 -17.16 6.83
CA PHE A 52 16.33 -17.51 6.68
C PHE A 52 16.19 -18.92 6.11
N TYR A 53 15.09 -19.59 6.44
CA TYR A 53 14.79 -20.95 6.01
C TYR A 53 13.38 -21.02 5.43
N ASP A 54 13.19 -21.78 4.38
CA ASP A 54 11.86 -22.10 3.87
C ASP A 54 11.07 -23.02 4.82
N ALA A 55 9.83 -23.34 4.47
CA ALA A 55 8.97 -24.23 5.27
C ALA A 55 9.54 -25.65 5.45
N ASN A 56 10.45 -26.09 4.59
CA ASN A 56 11.13 -27.38 4.68
C ASN A 56 12.44 -27.30 5.47
N GLY A 57 12.82 -26.15 6.00
CA GLY A 57 14.06 -25.92 6.72
C GLY A 57 15.30 -25.76 5.81
N VAL A 58 15.11 -25.54 4.51
CA VAL A 58 16.20 -25.24 3.58
C VAL A 58 16.55 -23.76 3.67
N GLN A 59 17.83 -23.46 3.89
CA GLN A 59 18.30 -22.09 3.92
C GLN A 59 18.13 -21.41 2.56
N LYS A 60 17.50 -20.24 2.55
CA LYS A 60 17.24 -19.44 1.35
C LYS A 60 17.32 -17.94 1.66
N ASP A 61 17.58 -17.15 0.64
CA ASP A 61 17.40 -15.68 0.71
C ASP A 61 15.95 -15.31 1.04
N PHE A 62 15.77 -14.35 1.94
CA PHE A 62 14.47 -13.87 2.39
C PHE A 62 13.53 -13.50 1.24
N LEU A 63 14.02 -12.67 0.29
CA LEU A 63 13.21 -12.22 -0.85
C LEU A 63 12.80 -13.39 -1.75
N THR A 64 13.64 -14.42 -1.83
CA THR A 64 13.33 -15.65 -2.56
C THR A 64 12.21 -16.43 -1.87
N VAL A 65 12.27 -16.59 -0.54
CA VAL A 65 11.20 -17.29 0.21
C VAL A 65 9.85 -16.60 0.03
N ILE A 66 9.77 -15.28 0.21
CA ILE A 66 8.51 -14.56 0.08
C ILE A 66 7.99 -14.55 -1.38
N LYS A 67 8.88 -14.52 -2.37
CA LYS A 67 8.50 -14.60 -3.79
C LYS A 67 7.90 -15.95 -4.14
N GLU A 68 8.53 -17.03 -3.74
CA GLU A 68 8.06 -18.42 -3.93
C GLU A 68 6.73 -18.68 -3.21
N SER A 69 6.46 -17.93 -2.14
CA SER A 69 5.20 -17.98 -1.39
C SER A 69 4.03 -17.31 -2.09
N GLY A 70 4.26 -16.61 -3.22
CA GLY A 70 3.22 -15.97 -4.01
C GLY A 70 3.03 -14.48 -3.76
N VAL A 71 3.87 -13.85 -2.93
CA VAL A 71 3.91 -12.39 -2.79
C VAL A 71 4.23 -11.78 -4.15
N ASN A 72 3.38 -10.87 -4.62
CA ASN A 72 3.53 -10.22 -5.92
C ASN A 72 3.90 -8.74 -5.83
N THR A 73 3.66 -8.11 -4.69
CA THR A 73 3.87 -6.69 -4.46
C THR A 73 4.60 -6.47 -3.13
N ILE A 74 5.58 -5.58 -3.13
CA ILE A 74 6.27 -5.15 -1.91
C ILE A 74 5.90 -3.71 -1.61
N ARG A 75 5.40 -3.48 -0.40
CA ARG A 75 5.17 -2.13 0.14
C ARG A 75 6.44 -1.65 0.82
N ILE A 76 6.84 -0.39 0.52
CA ILE A 76 8.06 0.22 1.04
C ILE A 76 7.74 1.63 1.49
N ARG A 77 8.15 1.97 2.71
CA ARG A 77 8.10 3.29 3.30
C ARG A 77 9.16 4.21 2.70
N LEU A 78 8.79 5.48 2.49
CA LEU A 78 9.71 6.54 2.09
C LEU A 78 9.53 7.77 2.97
N TRP A 79 10.62 8.24 3.59
CA TRP A 79 10.74 9.49 4.32
C TRP A 79 11.44 10.56 3.48
N VAL A 80 11.21 11.85 3.81
CA VAL A 80 11.75 12.97 3.03
C VAL A 80 13.23 13.18 3.29
N ASN A 81 13.59 13.37 4.56
CA ASN A 81 14.96 13.60 4.99
C ASN A 81 15.20 12.95 6.37
N PRO A 82 15.24 11.61 6.44
CA PRO A 82 15.40 10.90 7.69
C PRO A 82 16.77 11.15 8.33
N SER A 83 16.86 11.00 9.66
CA SER A 83 18.11 11.17 10.43
C SER A 83 19.14 10.07 10.16
N THR A 84 18.73 8.95 9.59
CA THR A 84 19.57 7.83 9.14
C THR A 84 19.35 7.60 7.66
N PRO A 85 20.21 6.85 6.94
CA PRO A 85 19.95 6.54 5.53
C PRO A 85 18.72 5.68 5.30
N HIS A 86 18.20 5.00 6.35
CA HIS A 86 17.07 4.09 6.24
C HIS A 86 15.77 4.81 5.91
N SER A 87 15.03 4.23 4.97
CA SER A 87 13.81 4.79 4.37
C SER A 87 14.01 6.14 3.66
N GLY A 88 15.25 6.57 3.45
CA GLY A 88 15.58 7.73 2.60
C GLY A 88 15.56 7.37 1.11
N LEU A 89 15.47 8.38 0.26
CA LEU A 89 15.28 8.19 -1.18
C LEU A 89 16.32 7.27 -1.84
N ASN A 90 17.60 7.42 -1.48
CA ASN A 90 18.66 6.64 -2.12
C ASN A 90 18.52 5.14 -1.80
N GLU A 91 18.29 4.80 -0.52
CA GLU A 91 18.08 3.39 -0.12
C GLU A 91 16.81 2.82 -0.76
N VAL A 92 15.70 3.55 -0.69
CA VAL A 92 14.41 3.11 -1.23
C VAL A 92 14.46 2.91 -2.74
N LYS A 93 15.18 3.77 -3.47
CA LYS A 93 15.41 3.63 -4.91
C LYS A 93 16.19 2.35 -5.23
N GLN A 94 17.35 2.15 -4.60
CA GLN A 94 18.18 0.97 -4.81
C GLN A 94 17.44 -0.32 -4.43
N PHE A 95 16.71 -0.29 -3.33
CA PHE A 95 15.91 -1.43 -2.90
C PHE A 95 14.76 -1.71 -3.87
N SER A 96 14.09 -0.68 -4.39
CA SER A 96 13.06 -0.83 -5.42
C SER A 96 13.62 -1.46 -6.70
N GLU A 97 14.81 -1.08 -7.14
CA GLU A 97 15.49 -1.68 -8.30
C GLU A 97 15.77 -3.18 -8.07
N THR A 98 16.27 -3.54 -6.88
CA THR A 98 16.49 -4.92 -6.46
C THR A 98 15.21 -5.75 -6.48
N LEU A 99 14.12 -5.21 -5.94
CA LEU A 99 12.83 -5.88 -5.89
C LEU A 99 12.21 -6.05 -7.29
N LYS A 100 12.28 -5.04 -8.14
CA LYS A 100 11.85 -5.12 -9.54
C LYS A 100 12.63 -6.18 -10.32
N ALA A 101 13.95 -6.27 -10.12
CA ALA A 101 14.78 -7.31 -10.73
C ALA A 101 14.37 -8.73 -10.30
N LYS A 102 13.80 -8.88 -9.09
CA LYS A 102 13.21 -10.14 -8.60
C LYS A 102 11.75 -10.34 -9.05
N GLY A 103 11.19 -9.42 -9.84
CA GLY A 103 9.83 -9.50 -10.39
C GLY A 103 8.72 -9.12 -9.41
N PHE A 104 9.00 -8.32 -8.39
CA PHE A 104 7.98 -7.72 -7.54
C PHE A 104 7.46 -6.41 -8.12
N LYS A 105 6.19 -6.12 -7.89
CA LYS A 105 5.61 -4.78 -8.05
C LYS A 105 5.96 -3.95 -6.82
N ILE A 106 6.13 -2.64 -7.00
CA ILE A 106 6.45 -1.71 -5.92
C ILE A 106 5.19 -0.93 -5.51
N TRP A 107 4.90 -0.97 -4.23
CA TRP A 107 3.93 -0.09 -3.58
C TRP A 107 4.70 0.87 -2.67
N LEU A 108 4.90 2.09 -3.16
CA LEU A 108 5.64 3.11 -2.44
C LEU A 108 4.71 3.88 -1.50
N THR A 109 5.01 3.87 -0.20
CA THR A 109 4.30 4.65 0.82
C THR A 109 5.09 5.90 1.17
N VAL A 110 4.66 7.04 0.66
CA VAL A 110 5.34 8.33 0.90
C VAL A 110 4.75 8.99 2.12
N HIS A 111 5.50 9.05 3.21
CA HIS A 111 5.01 9.64 4.46
C HIS A 111 4.92 11.17 4.43
N TYR A 112 5.66 11.85 3.53
CA TYR A 112 5.83 13.31 3.55
C TYR A 112 6.24 13.83 4.93
N SER A 113 7.07 13.08 5.60
CA SER A 113 7.65 13.35 6.91
C SER A 113 9.09 12.83 6.92
N ASP A 114 9.91 13.26 7.87
CA ASP A 114 11.28 12.77 8.07
C ASP A 114 11.32 11.50 8.93
N THR A 115 10.16 11.08 9.46
CA THR A 115 10.00 9.92 10.35
C THR A 115 8.62 9.29 10.15
N TRP A 116 8.23 8.40 11.04
CA TRP A 116 6.91 7.77 11.05
C TRP A 116 5.80 8.81 10.97
N ALA A 117 4.85 8.59 10.08
CA ALA A 117 3.58 9.29 10.02
C ALA A 117 2.45 8.27 10.28
N ASP A 118 1.57 8.62 11.22
CA ASP A 118 0.40 7.86 11.64
C ASP A 118 -0.73 8.84 12.02
N PRO A 119 -1.93 8.39 12.44
CA PRO A 119 -3.02 9.30 12.76
C PRO A 119 -2.69 10.36 13.82
N GLY A 120 -1.72 10.11 14.71
CA GLY A 120 -1.26 11.03 15.75
C GLY A 120 -0.06 11.88 15.36
N HIS A 121 0.66 11.53 14.30
CA HIS A 121 1.96 12.11 13.96
C HIS A 121 2.06 12.39 12.46
N GLN A 122 1.61 13.59 12.05
CA GLN A 122 1.67 14.05 10.64
C GLN A 122 2.60 15.28 10.51
N ILE A 123 3.83 15.12 11.01
CA ILE A 123 4.78 16.22 11.17
C ILE A 123 5.38 16.59 9.81
N THR A 124 5.28 17.89 9.45
CA THR A 124 5.97 18.45 8.29
C THR A 124 7.48 18.24 8.38
N PRO A 125 8.16 17.79 7.30
CA PRO A 125 9.62 17.66 7.26
C PRO A 125 10.35 18.91 7.75
N GLN A 126 11.43 18.74 8.50
CA GLN A 126 12.15 19.85 9.13
C GLN A 126 12.52 20.96 8.13
N ASN A 127 13.00 20.58 6.94
CA ASN A 127 13.36 21.51 5.89
C ASN A 127 12.19 22.26 5.23
N TRP A 128 10.95 21.82 5.51
CA TRP A 128 9.73 22.42 4.99
C TRP A 128 8.96 23.20 6.05
N GLN A 129 9.39 23.14 7.32
CA GLN A 129 8.76 23.91 8.41
C GLN A 129 9.02 25.41 8.23
N GLY A 130 8.01 26.21 8.55
CA GLY A 130 8.10 27.68 8.42
C GLY A 130 8.05 28.24 6.99
N LEU A 131 7.97 27.37 5.96
CA LEU A 131 7.74 27.82 4.59
C LEU A 131 6.35 28.47 4.46
N ASN A 132 6.24 29.48 3.61
CA ASN A 132 4.93 29.94 3.20
C ASN A 132 4.21 28.85 2.39
N PHE A 133 2.88 28.92 2.31
CA PHE A 133 2.07 27.84 1.74
C PHE A 133 2.40 27.54 0.27
N SER A 134 2.69 28.56 -0.55
CA SER A 134 3.08 28.36 -1.96
C SER A 134 4.39 27.57 -2.06
N THR A 135 5.40 27.93 -1.28
CA THR A 135 6.69 27.22 -1.26
C THR A 135 6.57 25.79 -0.73
N LEU A 136 5.64 25.56 0.25
CA LEU A 136 5.33 24.20 0.70
C LEU A 136 4.71 23.36 -0.42
N GLN A 137 3.78 23.93 -1.20
CA GLN A 137 3.22 23.25 -2.37
C GLN A 137 4.30 22.90 -3.41
N ASP A 138 5.23 23.81 -3.68
CA ASP A 138 6.35 23.56 -4.59
C ASP A 138 7.29 22.47 -4.05
N SER A 139 7.49 22.39 -2.73
CA SER A 139 8.28 21.35 -2.09
C SER A 139 7.63 19.98 -2.26
N VAL A 140 6.31 19.88 -2.06
CA VAL A 140 5.52 18.65 -2.30
C VAL A 140 5.61 18.24 -3.77
N GLU A 141 5.42 19.18 -4.72
CA GLU A 141 5.53 18.89 -6.15
C GLU A 141 6.93 18.37 -6.51
N ASN A 142 7.98 19.10 -6.13
CA ASN A 142 9.35 18.77 -6.47
C ASN A 142 9.76 17.39 -5.92
N TYR A 143 9.38 17.10 -4.68
CA TYR A 143 9.66 15.80 -4.08
C TYR A 143 8.87 14.68 -4.75
N THR A 144 7.58 14.88 -4.97
CA THR A 144 6.70 13.90 -5.66
C THR A 144 7.17 13.64 -7.08
N ARG A 145 7.56 14.68 -7.83
CA ARG A 145 8.13 14.54 -9.17
C ARG A 145 9.40 13.68 -9.15
N LYS A 146 10.31 13.96 -8.21
CA LYS A 146 11.56 13.23 -8.08
C LYS A 146 11.31 11.75 -7.85
N ILE A 147 10.47 11.39 -6.88
CA ILE A 147 10.17 9.99 -6.58
C ILE A 147 9.40 9.29 -7.71
N ALA A 148 8.44 9.97 -8.33
CA ALA A 148 7.66 9.44 -9.43
C ALA A 148 8.54 9.11 -10.66
N THR A 149 9.51 9.98 -10.97
CA THR A 149 10.42 9.77 -12.11
C THR A 149 11.54 8.77 -11.82
N GLU A 150 12.09 8.75 -10.61
CA GLU A 150 13.24 7.93 -10.28
C GLU A 150 12.88 6.51 -9.83
N ILE A 151 11.73 6.31 -9.19
CA ILE A 151 11.30 4.98 -8.71
C ILE A 151 10.30 4.34 -9.67
N GLN A 152 9.35 5.11 -10.23
CA GLN A 152 8.27 4.61 -11.11
C GLN A 152 7.55 3.39 -10.49
N PRO A 153 6.94 3.56 -9.32
CA PRO A 153 6.26 2.46 -8.63
C PRO A 153 4.95 2.09 -9.35
N GLU A 154 4.49 0.86 -9.21
CA GLU A 154 3.16 0.44 -9.68
C GLU A 154 2.04 1.07 -8.85
N PHE A 155 2.30 1.26 -7.55
CA PHE A 155 1.37 1.91 -6.62
C PHE A 155 2.11 2.97 -5.82
N ILE A 156 1.51 4.16 -5.69
CA ILE A 156 1.99 5.21 -4.80
C ILE A 156 0.91 5.57 -3.78
N GLN A 157 1.26 5.52 -2.53
CA GLN A 157 0.40 5.95 -1.43
C GLN A 157 0.84 7.36 -1.02
N ILE A 158 -0.05 8.33 -1.18
CA ILE A 158 0.20 9.73 -0.83
C ILE A 158 -0.16 9.96 0.63
N GLY A 159 0.86 10.07 1.47
CA GLY A 159 0.76 10.06 2.92
C GLY A 159 0.58 8.65 3.49
N ASN A 160 0.77 8.48 4.79
CA ASN A 160 0.50 7.26 5.53
C ASN A 160 -0.52 7.54 6.62
N GLU A 161 -1.62 6.76 6.66
CA GLU A 161 -2.67 6.88 7.67
C GLU A 161 -3.12 8.33 7.91
N ILE A 162 -3.49 9.01 6.82
CA ILE A 162 -3.79 10.45 6.80
C ILE A 162 -5.19 10.79 7.34
N ASN A 163 -5.59 10.12 8.43
CA ASN A 163 -6.89 10.29 9.09
C ASN A 163 -7.20 11.76 9.42
N THR A 164 -6.17 12.48 9.87
CA THR A 164 -6.24 13.90 10.23
C THR A 164 -5.57 14.81 9.19
N GLY A 165 -5.19 14.27 8.04
CA GLY A 165 -4.42 14.95 7.01
C GLY A 165 -2.95 14.57 7.03
N PHE A 166 -2.09 15.43 6.47
CA PHE A 166 -0.63 15.27 6.44
C PHE A 166 0.06 16.65 6.43
N LEU A 167 1.36 16.73 6.66
CA LEU A 167 2.11 18.00 6.66
C LEU A 167 1.49 19.06 7.62
N HIS A 168 1.24 18.65 8.86
CA HIS A 168 0.65 19.55 9.86
C HIS A 168 1.56 20.75 10.19
N PRO A 169 0.97 21.95 10.44
CA PRO A 169 -0.47 22.22 10.53
C PRO A 169 -1.15 22.51 9.18
N ASN A 170 -0.41 22.76 8.10
CA ASN A 170 -0.97 23.24 6.84
C ASN A 170 -1.92 22.24 6.17
N GLY A 171 -1.59 20.97 6.22
CA GLY A 171 -2.39 19.89 5.64
C GLY A 171 -3.31 19.18 6.63
N ASP A 172 -3.70 19.83 7.73
CA ASP A 172 -4.72 19.32 8.66
C ASP A 172 -6.10 19.39 7.98
N ILE A 173 -6.71 18.22 7.77
CA ILE A 173 -7.99 18.09 7.05
C ILE A 173 -9.16 18.71 7.83
N VAL A 174 -9.05 18.81 9.16
CA VAL A 174 -10.10 19.34 10.03
C VAL A 174 -10.01 20.86 10.10
N ASN A 175 -8.81 21.40 10.35
CA ASN A 175 -8.61 22.82 10.64
C ASN A 175 -8.23 23.63 9.38
N ASN A 176 -7.59 23.00 8.38
CA ASN A 176 -7.08 23.65 7.18
C ASN A 176 -7.48 22.90 5.88
N TYR A 177 -8.75 22.51 5.78
CA TYR A 177 -9.26 21.66 4.69
C TYR A 177 -8.87 22.13 3.29
N ALA A 178 -9.00 23.44 3.00
CA ALA A 178 -8.66 23.97 1.68
C ALA A 178 -7.17 23.80 1.34
N GLN A 179 -6.27 23.96 2.33
CA GLN A 179 -4.84 23.74 2.16
C GLN A 179 -4.52 22.25 2.03
N PHE A 180 -5.16 21.39 2.82
CA PHE A 180 -5.05 19.94 2.69
C PHE A 180 -5.39 19.49 1.27
N ILE A 181 -6.55 19.89 0.73
CA ILE A 181 -6.96 19.55 -0.64
C ILE A 181 -5.98 20.10 -1.68
N ALA A 182 -5.45 21.30 -1.49
CA ALA A 182 -4.48 21.90 -2.41
C ALA A 182 -3.15 21.11 -2.42
N LEU A 183 -2.63 20.68 -1.27
CA LEU A 183 -1.44 19.85 -1.15
C LEU A 183 -1.65 18.45 -1.78
N MET A 184 -2.80 17.82 -1.50
CA MET A 184 -3.16 16.54 -2.11
C MET A 184 -3.24 16.62 -3.63
N ASN A 185 -3.94 17.63 -4.17
CA ASN A 185 -4.03 17.85 -5.62
C ASN A 185 -2.65 18.09 -6.23
N ARG A 186 -1.75 18.82 -5.55
CA ARG A 186 -0.39 19.06 -6.04
C ARG A 186 0.39 17.74 -6.16
N ALA A 187 0.34 16.87 -5.15
CA ALA A 187 0.97 15.56 -5.19
C ALA A 187 0.34 14.66 -6.27
N ILE A 188 -0.99 14.56 -6.30
CA ILE A 188 -1.73 13.72 -7.25
C ILE A 188 -1.45 14.13 -8.70
N SER A 189 -1.58 15.41 -9.04
CA SER A 189 -1.34 15.91 -10.40
C SER A 189 0.11 15.68 -10.84
N THR A 190 1.05 15.79 -9.91
CA THR A 190 2.47 15.51 -10.18
C THR A 190 2.69 14.03 -10.51
N VAL A 191 2.06 13.10 -9.78
CA VAL A 191 2.13 11.67 -10.11
C VAL A 191 1.49 11.40 -11.48
N ARG A 192 0.30 11.93 -11.75
CA ARG A 192 -0.37 11.76 -13.06
C ARG A 192 0.49 12.25 -14.23
N LEU A 193 1.20 13.36 -14.03
CA LEU A 193 2.06 13.94 -15.08
C LEU A 193 3.34 13.13 -15.32
N HIS A 194 4.00 12.67 -14.24
CA HIS A 194 5.35 12.09 -14.33
C HIS A 194 5.40 10.56 -14.25
N ALA A 195 4.33 9.92 -13.77
CA ALA A 195 4.17 8.46 -13.70
C ALA A 195 2.71 8.08 -14.02
N PRO A 196 2.21 8.29 -15.24
CA PRO A 196 0.79 8.18 -15.58
C PRO A 196 0.22 6.76 -15.40
N ASN A 197 1.06 5.73 -15.41
CA ASN A 197 0.64 4.34 -15.19
C ASN A 197 0.58 3.95 -13.70
N THR A 198 1.14 4.77 -12.81
CA THR A 198 1.14 4.53 -11.36
C THR A 198 -0.27 4.70 -10.79
N LYS A 199 -0.74 3.71 -10.03
CA LYS A 199 -2.01 3.79 -9.30
C LYS A 199 -1.82 4.56 -8.00
N ILE A 200 -2.66 5.55 -7.76
CA ILE A 200 -2.61 6.41 -6.56
C ILE A 200 -3.55 5.86 -5.49
N MET A 201 -3.05 5.73 -4.27
CA MET A 201 -3.78 5.27 -3.10
C MET A 201 -3.86 6.35 -2.04
N LEU A 202 -5.03 6.48 -1.40
CA LEU A 202 -5.21 7.21 -0.16
C LEU A 202 -5.44 6.22 0.98
N HIS A 203 -4.82 6.44 2.13
CA HIS A 203 -4.73 5.49 3.21
C HIS A 203 -5.28 6.05 4.52
N TYR A 204 -6.20 5.30 5.12
CA TYR A 204 -6.86 5.59 6.38
C TYR A 204 -6.64 4.45 7.39
N ALA A 205 -6.32 4.77 8.63
CA ALA A 205 -6.18 3.79 9.71
C ALA A 205 -7.54 3.52 10.38
N GLY A 206 -7.97 2.25 10.36
CA GLY A 206 -9.17 1.81 11.06
C GLY A 206 -10.46 1.90 10.23
N LEU A 207 -11.57 1.65 10.92
CA LEU A 207 -12.90 1.57 10.32
C LEU A 207 -13.75 2.80 10.67
N ASP A 208 -13.66 3.26 11.92
CA ASP A 208 -14.45 4.38 12.44
C ASP A 208 -13.96 5.69 11.83
N GLY A 209 -14.88 6.51 11.32
CA GLY A 209 -14.56 7.77 10.65
C GLY A 209 -14.04 7.64 9.22
N SER A 210 -13.80 6.43 8.71
CA SER A 210 -13.31 6.23 7.33
C SER A 210 -14.31 6.74 6.28
N ASP A 211 -15.61 6.63 6.51
CA ASP A 211 -16.65 7.19 5.67
C ASP A 211 -16.59 8.72 5.61
N TRP A 212 -16.41 9.39 6.75
CA TRP A 212 -16.20 10.85 6.79
C TRP A 212 -14.93 11.25 6.01
N PHE A 213 -13.82 10.56 6.22
CA PHE A 213 -12.56 10.85 5.53
C PHE A 213 -12.70 10.71 4.00
N PHE A 214 -13.21 9.56 3.53
CA PHE A 214 -13.36 9.33 2.10
C PHE A 214 -14.41 10.24 1.46
N ASP A 215 -15.43 10.71 2.22
CA ASP A 215 -16.32 11.76 1.73
C ASP A 215 -15.59 13.10 1.50
N LYS A 216 -14.67 13.48 2.39
CA LYS A 216 -13.86 14.69 2.25
C LYS A 216 -12.93 14.65 1.01
N VAL A 217 -12.43 13.48 0.64
CA VAL A 217 -11.47 13.31 -0.45
C VAL A 217 -12.08 12.74 -1.74
N LYS A 218 -13.39 12.53 -1.82
CA LYS A 218 -14.07 11.87 -2.95
C LYS A 218 -13.85 12.52 -4.32
N ASN A 219 -13.56 13.83 -4.34
CA ASN A 219 -13.33 14.59 -5.57
C ASN A 219 -11.85 14.62 -6.00
N LEU A 220 -10.94 14.02 -5.24
CA LEU A 220 -9.54 13.87 -5.63
C LEU A 220 -9.38 12.75 -6.67
N ASP A 221 -8.42 12.91 -7.59
CA ASP A 221 -8.12 11.92 -8.63
C ASP A 221 -7.19 10.81 -8.11
N TYR A 222 -7.73 9.88 -7.32
CA TYR A 222 -7.03 8.69 -6.85
C TYR A 222 -7.72 7.40 -7.32
N ASP A 223 -7.01 6.27 -7.30
CA ASP A 223 -7.48 4.99 -7.83
C ASP A 223 -7.96 4.03 -6.75
N LEU A 224 -7.30 4.04 -5.57
CA LEU A 224 -7.44 3.01 -4.54
C LEU A 224 -7.69 3.62 -3.16
N MET A 225 -8.56 2.98 -2.40
CA MET A 225 -8.73 3.21 -0.96
C MET A 225 -7.95 2.16 -0.19
N GLY A 226 -7.08 2.57 0.73
CA GLY A 226 -6.35 1.70 1.65
C GLY A 226 -6.89 1.85 3.07
N LEU A 227 -7.06 0.73 3.77
CA LEU A 227 -7.38 0.71 5.20
C LEU A 227 -6.33 -0.07 5.98
N SER A 228 -5.85 0.45 7.10
CA SER A 228 -5.19 -0.38 8.12
C SER A 228 -6.26 -1.12 8.94
N TYR A 229 -6.03 -2.40 9.17
CA TYR A 229 -6.86 -3.19 10.09
C TYR A 229 -6.01 -4.04 11.02
N TYR A 230 -5.96 -3.63 12.27
CA TYR A 230 -5.34 -4.39 13.35
C TYR A 230 -6.37 -4.61 14.45
N PRO A 231 -6.67 -5.86 14.86
CA PRO A 231 -7.71 -6.14 15.86
C PRO A 231 -7.50 -5.42 17.19
N ILE A 232 -6.25 -5.19 17.57
CA ILE A 232 -5.88 -4.49 18.82
C ILE A 232 -6.39 -3.03 18.84
N TRP A 233 -6.45 -2.36 17.70
CA TRP A 233 -6.80 -0.92 17.61
C TRP A 233 -8.12 -0.65 16.90
N HIS A 234 -8.51 -1.53 15.96
CA HIS A 234 -9.61 -1.24 15.02
C HIS A 234 -10.83 -2.13 15.25
N GLY A 235 -10.86 -2.84 16.40
CA GLY A 235 -11.96 -3.73 16.76
C GLY A 235 -11.81 -5.15 16.20
N LYS A 236 -12.52 -6.08 16.83
CA LYS A 236 -12.34 -7.52 16.59
C LYS A 236 -13.38 -8.13 15.64
N SER A 237 -14.32 -7.33 15.15
CA SER A 237 -15.36 -7.80 14.25
C SER A 237 -14.91 -7.80 12.80
N ILE A 238 -14.62 -9.00 12.28
CA ILE A 238 -14.29 -9.20 10.85
C ILE A 238 -15.49 -8.87 9.95
N ASP A 239 -16.71 -9.06 10.43
CA ASP A 239 -17.93 -8.73 9.68
C ASP A 239 -18.09 -7.20 9.57
N SER A 240 -17.72 -6.45 10.60
CA SER A 240 -17.67 -4.97 10.54
C SER A 240 -16.63 -4.50 9.53
N LEU A 241 -15.44 -5.12 9.48
CA LEU A 241 -14.43 -4.85 8.46
C LEU A 241 -14.99 -5.08 7.05
N LYS A 242 -15.55 -6.26 6.79
CA LYS A 242 -16.14 -6.60 5.48
C LYS A 242 -17.24 -5.62 5.08
N SER A 243 -18.15 -5.32 6.01
CA SER A 243 -19.26 -4.40 5.77
C SER A 243 -18.77 -2.98 5.44
N LYS A 244 -17.78 -2.47 6.19
CA LYS A 244 -17.20 -1.14 5.96
C LYS A 244 -16.48 -1.08 4.61
N MET A 245 -15.65 -2.06 4.28
CA MET A 245 -14.98 -2.13 2.98
C MET A 245 -15.98 -2.15 1.82
N ASN A 246 -17.02 -2.97 1.91
CA ASN A 246 -18.07 -3.05 0.90
C ASN A 246 -18.85 -1.73 0.76
N LEU A 247 -19.18 -1.09 1.88
CA LEU A 247 -19.84 0.22 1.89
C LEU A 247 -18.99 1.27 1.17
N LEU A 248 -17.72 1.44 1.58
CA LEU A 248 -16.82 2.44 1.02
C LEU A 248 -16.59 2.22 -0.48
N SER A 249 -16.24 0.99 -0.88
CA SER A 249 -15.93 0.69 -2.27
C SER A 249 -17.10 0.95 -3.21
N ARG A 250 -18.32 0.63 -2.80
CA ARG A 250 -19.55 0.89 -3.57
C ARG A 250 -19.93 2.37 -3.58
N THR A 251 -19.85 3.05 -2.41
CA THR A 251 -20.22 4.45 -2.30
C THR A 251 -19.39 5.34 -3.21
N TYR A 252 -18.08 5.08 -3.27
CA TYR A 252 -17.15 5.91 -4.05
C TYR A 252 -16.75 5.28 -5.40
N ASN A 253 -17.25 4.08 -5.72
CA ASN A 253 -16.91 3.30 -6.91
C ASN A 253 -15.39 3.21 -7.12
N LYS A 254 -14.68 2.82 -6.06
CA LYS A 254 -13.22 2.70 -6.06
C LYS A 254 -12.77 1.35 -5.51
N LYS A 255 -11.68 0.84 -6.07
CA LYS A 255 -11.03 -0.36 -5.54
C LYS A 255 -10.57 -0.12 -4.11
N ILE A 256 -10.69 -1.16 -3.25
CA ILE A 256 -10.31 -1.09 -1.84
C ILE A 256 -9.36 -2.22 -1.48
N VAL A 257 -8.37 -1.89 -0.65
CA VAL A 257 -7.32 -2.82 -0.20
C VAL A 257 -7.14 -2.72 1.31
N ILE A 258 -6.80 -3.81 1.97
CA ILE A 258 -6.23 -3.76 3.31
C ILE A 258 -4.76 -3.37 3.16
N ALA A 259 -4.45 -2.10 3.44
CA ALA A 259 -3.11 -1.54 3.25
C ALA A 259 -2.13 -1.98 4.34
N GLU A 260 -2.65 -2.27 5.54
CA GLU A 260 -1.85 -2.81 6.64
C GLU A 260 -2.68 -3.77 7.49
N THR A 261 -2.09 -4.92 7.80
CA THR A 261 -2.57 -5.84 8.82
C THR A 261 -1.44 -6.76 9.27
N ALA A 262 -1.48 -7.23 10.51
CA ALA A 262 -0.60 -8.27 11.03
C ALA A 262 -1.32 -9.05 12.11
N TYR A 263 -0.80 -10.24 12.46
CA TYR A 263 -1.35 -11.07 13.52
C TYR A 263 -0.26 -11.94 14.14
N PRO A 264 -0.27 -12.18 15.48
CA PRO A 264 0.78 -12.92 16.13
C PRO A 264 0.65 -14.44 15.91
N PHE A 265 1.80 -15.10 15.73
CA PHE A 265 1.91 -16.55 15.74
C PHE A 265 2.20 -17.12 17.15
N THR A 266 2.51 -16.25 18.10
CA THR A 266 2.74 -16.58 19.50
C THR A 266 2.60 -15.33 20.37
N LEU A 267 2.37 -15.48 21.68
CA LEU A 267 2.52 -14.42 22.68
C LEU A 267 3.90 -14.48 23.37
N GLY A 268 4.75 -15.44 22.99
CA GLY A 268 6.12 -15.56 23.49
C GLY A 268 7.04 -14.47 22.92
N TRP A 269 8.23 -14.38 23.50
CA TRP A 269 9.23 -13.38 23.19
C TRP A 269 10.50 -14.07 22.68
N ASN A 270 11.17 -13.45 21.69
CA ASN A 270 12.47 -13.87 21.18
C ASN A 270 13.58 -12.92 21.63
N ASP A 271 13.27 -11.65 21.81
CA ASP A 271 14.17 -10.68 22.45
C ASP A 271 13.52 -10.08 23.71
N TRP A 272 14.14 -9.09 24.34
CA TRP A 272 13.61 -8.45 25.55
C TRP A 272 12.81 -7.18 25.25
N THR A 273 12.48 -6.95 24.00
CA THR A 273 11.60 -5.85 23.58
C THR A 273 10.15 -6.25 23.81
N ASN A 274 9.36 -5.41 24.43
CA ASN A 274 7.93 -5.66 24.64
C ASN A 274 7.21 -5.76 23.30
N ASN A 275 6.54 -6.88 23.07
CA ASN A 275 5.70 -7.08 21.90
C ASN A 275 4.45 -6.20 21.96
N ILE A 276 4.08 -5.60 20.82
CA ILE A 276 2.85 -4.80 20.67
C ILE A 276 1.62 -5.66 20.97
N VAL A 277 1.58 -6.88 20.44
CA VAL A 277 0.53 -7.86 20.75
C VAL A 277 1.12 -8.94 21.66
N GLY A 278 0.87 -8.81 22.96
CA GLY A 278 1.41 -9.69 23.99
C GLY A 278 0.36 -10.33 24.91
N LEU A 279 -0.93 -10.00 24.73
CA LEU A 279 -2.01 -10.41 25.61
C LEU A 279 -3.17 -11.07 24.86
N ASN A 280 -3.83 -12.04 25.48
CA ASN A 280 -5.01 -12.72 24.91
C ASN A 280 -6.16 -11.74 24.59
N GLU A 281 -6.34 -10.71 25.40
CA GLU A 281 -7.37 -9.68 25.22
C GLU A 281 -7.18 -8.86 23.94
N GLN A 282 -6.01 -8.92 23.33
CA GLN A 282 -5.69 -8.23 22.07
C GLN A 282 -6.06 -9.09 20.84
N LEU A 283 -6.39 -10.36 21.04
CA LEU A 283 -6.69 -11.33 19.99
C LEU A 283 -8.19 -11.42 19.68
N ILE A 284 -8.52 -12.01 18.53
CA ILE A 284 -9.88 -12.45 18.19
C ILE A 284 -10.03 -13.91 18.60
N LEU A 285 -10.47 -14.14 19.83
CA LEU A 285 -10.67 -15.48 20.38
C LEU A 285 -12.15 -15.88 20.36
N PRO A 286 -12.44 -17.18 20.22
CA PRO A 286 -11.51 -18.31 20.04
C PRO A 286 -11.05 -18.53 18.59
N ASP A 287 -11.48 -17.72 17.61
CA ASP A 287 -11.33 -17.99 16.18
C ASP A 287 -9.86 -17.98 15.72
N PHE A 288 -9.07 -17.05 16.25
CA PHE A 288 -7.67 -16.87 15.84
C PHE A 288 -6.76 -16.78 17.08
N PRO A 289 -6.40 -17.91 17.71
CA PRO A 289 -5.43 -17.92 18.81
C PRO A 289 -4.02 -17.52 18.30
N ALA A 290 -3.15 -17.00 19.17
CA ALA A 290 -1.76 -16.68 18.84
C ALA A 290 -0.95 -17.98 18.65
N THR A 291 -1.10 -18.59 17.50
CA THR A 291 -0.40 -19.80 17.02
C THR A 291 -0.09 -19.62 15.54
N ALA A 292 0.87 -20.38 15.01
CA ALA A 292 1.18 -20.38 13.58
C ALA A 292 -0.05 -20.63 12.70
N LEU A 293 -0.97 -21.50 13.14
CA LEU A 293 -2.24 -21.78 12.45
C LEU A 293 -3.24 -20.63 12.63
N GLY A 294 -3.30 -20.01 13.80
CA GLY A 294 -4.17 -18.86 14.07
C GLY A 294 -3.78 -17.66 13.22
N GLN A 295 -2.48 -17.34 13.14
CA GLN A 295 -1.95 -16.31 12.24
C GLN A 295 -2.33 -16.58 10.77
N LYS A 296 -2.11 -17.83 10.31
CA LYS A 296 -2.49 -18.25 8.95
C LYS A 296 -3.98 -18.09 8.70
N ASN A 297 -4.83 -18.56 9.62
CA ASN A 297 -6.29 -18.51 9.47
C ASN A 297 -6.82 -17.07 9.48
N PHE A 298 -6.21 -16.19 10.28
CA PHE A 298 -6.55 -14.76 10.26
C PHE A 298 -6.26 -14.14 8.89
N ILE A 299 -5.06 -14.34 8.34
CA ILE A 299 -4.70 -13.80 7.03
C ILE A 299 -5.53 -14.43 5.90
N LYS A 300 -5.80 -15.74 5.99
CA LYS A 300 -6.75 -16.39 5.08
C LYS A 300 -8.12 -15.69 5.10
N LYS A 301 -8.63 -15.35 6.30
CA LYS A 301 -9.91 -14.64 6.44
C LYS A 301 -9.85 -13.24 5.83
N ILE A 302 -8.78 -12.47 6.09
CA ILE A 302 -8.54 -11.14 5.48
C ILE A 302 -8.54 -11.23 3.94
N ARG A 303 -7.78 -12.16 3.38
CA ARG A 303 -7.77 -12.39 1.92
C ARG A 303 -9.16 -12.73 1.40
N THR A 304 -9.85 -13.68 2.05
CA THR A 304 -11.18 -14.15 1.61
C THR A 304 -12.20 -13.00 1.59
N ILE A 305 -12.31 -12.23 2.66
CA ILE A 305 -13.27 -11.12 2.70
C ILE A 305 -12.96 -10.05 1.63
N THR A 306 -11.67 -9.80 1.37
CA THR A 306 -11.28 -8.85 0.32
C THR A 306 -11.63 -9.38 -1.08
N GLN A 307 -11.47 -10.69 -1.32
CA GLN A 307 -11.86 -11.34 -2.59
C GLN A 307 -13.38 -11.39 -2.79
N GLU A 308 -14.16 -11.45 -1.72
CA GLU A 308 -15.64 -11.48 -1.78
C GLU A 308 -16.25 -10.10 -2.02
N ILE A 309 -15.48 -9.01 -1.90
CA ILE A 309 -15.92 -7.64 -2.20
C ILE A 309 -15.72 -7.37 -3.69
N GLU A 310 -16.75 -6.93 -4.40
CA GLU A 310 -16.73 -6.69 -5.85
C GLU A 310 -15.54 -5.81 -6.30
N LEU A 311 -15.23 -4.76 -5.53
CA LEU A 311 -14.10 -3.86 -5.78
C LEU A 311 -12.92 -4.13 -4.83
N GLY A 312 -12.90 -5.28 -4.15
CA GLY A 312 -11.78 -5.70 -3.32
C GLY A 312 -10.55 -5.99 -4.16
N TYR A 313 -9.40 -5.41 -3.80
CA TYR A 313 -8.25 -5.42 -4.69
C TYR A 313 -7.01 -6.10 -4.11
N GLY A 314 -6.98 -6.39 -2.81
CA GLY A 314 -5.86 -7.08 -2.18
C GLY A 314 -5.65 -6.78 -0.71
N PHE A 315 -4.55 -7.28 -0.21
CA PHE A 315 -4.09 -7.03 1.16
C PHE A 315 -2.57 -6.90 1.22
N CYS A 316 -2.07 -6.22 2.24
CA CYS A 316 -0.67 -6.11 2.58
C CYS A 316 -0.44 -6.52 4.04
N TYR A 317 0.45 -7.50 4.24
CA TYR A 317 0.94 -7.86 5.57
C TYR A 317 2.03 -6.88 5.99
N TRP A 318 1.88 -6.24 7.14
CA TRP A 318 2.84 -5.26 7.63
C TRP A 318 3.89 -5.90 8.53
N GLY A 319 5.17 -5.55 8.33
CA GLY A 319 6.28 -5.98 9.18
C GLY A 319 6.63 -7.46 9.04
N GLY A 320 6.48 -8.02 7.85
CA GLY A 320 6.77 -9.44 7.61
C GLY A 320 8.21 -9.87 7.89
N GLU A 321 9.15 -8.93 7.85
CA GLU A 321 10.60 -9.09 8.06
C GLU A 321 11.03 -8.86 9.51
N LEU A 322 10.15 -8.39 10.39
CA LEU A 322 10.50 -7.88 11.71
C LEU A 322 10.83 -8.98 12.73
N ILE A 323 11.83 -9.78 12.46
CA ILE A 323 12.42 -10.78 13.39
C ILE A 323 13.20 -10.11 14.52
N ALA A 324 13.70 -10.87 15.51
CA ALA A 324 14.61 -10.38 16.58
C ALA A 324 16.03 -10.17 16.04
N TRP A 325 16.25 -9.17 15.20
CA TRP A 325 17.49 -8.94 14.46
C TRP A 325 18.58 -8.19 15.23
N LYS A 326 18.26 -7.58 16.38
CA LYS A 326 19.23 -6.90 17.26
C LYS A 326 19.76 -7.80 18.38
N GLY A 327 19.49 -9.10 18.29
CA GLY A 327 19.88 -10.11 19.27
C GLY A 327 18.84 -10.34 20.35
N ASN A 328 18.86 -11.53 20.94
CA ASN A 328 17.83 -12.05 21.84
C ASN A 328 17.79 -11.40 23.24
N GLN A 329 18.71 -10.48 23.57
CA GLN A 329 18.71 -9.71 24.80
C GLN A 329 18.46 -8.21 24.57
N SER A 330 18.13 -7.82 23.34
CA SER A 330 17.84 -6.44 23.00
C SER A 330 16.55 -5.96 23.67
N THR A 331 16.58 -4.82 24.32
CA THR A 331 15.40 -4.10 24.82
C THR A 331 14.89 -3.04 23.83
N GLN A 332 15.59 -2.90 22.69
CA GLN A 332 15.26 -2.01 21.58
C GLN A 332 15.32 -2.78 20.24
N GLY A 333 14.90 -4.03 20.26
CA GLY A 333 14.84 -4.93 19.12
C GLY A 333 13.56 -4.75 18.31
N SER A 334 12.81 -5.85 18.14
CA SER A 334 11.58 -5.86 17.35
C SER A 334 10.33 -6.04 18.21
N PRO A 335 9.52 -5.00 18.41
CA PRO A 335 8.24 -5.15 19.12
C PRO A 335 7.18 -5.91 18.28
N TRP A 336 7.55 -6.38 17.08
CA TRP A 336 6.69 -7.11 16.14
C TRP A 336 7.18 -8.52 15.83
N GLU A 337 8.24 -8.99 16.47
CA GLU A 337 8.88 -10.26 16.18
C GLU A 337 7.92 -11.47 16.23
N ASN A 338 6.95 -11.42 17.14
CA ASN A 338 5.93 -12.44 17.29
C ASN A 338 4.80 -12.35 16.24
N GLN A 339 4.85 -11.34 15.37
CA GLN A 339 3.97 -11.14 14.22
C GLN A 339 4.72 -11.29 12.87
N ALA A 340 6.03 -11.55 12.88
CA ALA A 340 6.79 -11.75 11.65
C ALA A 340 6.26 -12.94 10.82
N LEU A 341 6.61 -12.97 9.52
CA LEU A 341 6.30 -14.11 8.63
C LEU A 341 7.26 -15.28 8.81
N PHE A 342 8.20 -15.14 9.72
CA PHE A 342 9.19 -16.16 10.10
C PHE A 342 9.14 -16.38 11.61
N ASP A 343 9.34 -17.61 12.05
CA ASP A 343 9.38 -17.96 13.46
C ASP A 343 10.69 -17.46 14.15
N PHE A 344 10.83 -17.73 15.44
CA PHE A 344 11.99 -17.35 16.23
C PHE A 344 13.30 -18.06 15.83
N GLN A 345 13.23 -19.01 14.92
CA GLN A 345 14.38 -19.65 14.27
C GLN A 345 14.51 -19.20 12.82
N ASN A 346 13.83 -18.13 12.40
CA ASN A 346 13.78 -17.59 11.06
C ASN A 346 13.30 -18.59 10.00
N ARG A 347 12.43 -19.54 10.35
CA ARG A 347 11.76 -20.44 9.41
C ARG A 347 10.45 -19.84 8.93
N ALA A 348 10.18 -20.00 7.66
CA ALA A 348 8.96 -19.54 7.02
C ALA A 348 7.71 -20.10 7.72
N GLN A 349 6.84 -19.23 8.17
CA GLN A 349 5.59 -19.56 8.85
C GLN A 349 4.53 -20.05 7.83
N PRO A 350 3.60 -20.93 8.28
CA PRO A 350 2.51 -21.43 7.42
C PRO A 350 1.64 -20.34 6.81
N VAL A 351 1.57 -19.13 7.40
CA VAL A 351 0.84 -17.98 6.88
C VAL A 351 1.29 -17.58 5.48
N LEU A 352 2.55 -17.84 5.12
CA LEU A 352 3.08 -17.54 3.79
C LEU A 352 2.34 -18.27 2.66
N THR A 353 1.69 -19.42 2.95
CA THR A 353 0.85 -20.11 1.95
C THR A 353 -0.38 -19.31 1.51
N GLU A 354 -0.79 -18.29 2.29
CA GLU A 354 -1.97 -17.48 1.99
C GLU A 354 -1.71 -16.36 0.98
N PHE A 355 -0.45 -16.14 0.62
CA PHE A 355 -0.08 -15.16 -0.41
C PHE A 355 -0.17 -15.73 -1.83
N LYS A 356 -0.19 -17.06 -1.96
CA LYS A 356 -0.36 -17.71 -3.25
C LYS A 356 -1.82 -17.62 -3.66
N LEU A 357 -2.08 -16.95 -4.76
CA LEU A 357 -3.41 -16.85 -5.35
C LEU A 357 -3.77 -18.17 -6.04
N PRO A 358 -5.07 -18.56 -6.03
CA PRO A 358 -5.53 -19.77 -6.69
C PRO A 358 -5.28 -19.76 -8.18
#